data_85cfb5059e420b10020611549c11cdf5
#
_entry.id   85cfb5059e420b10020611549c11cdf5
#
_cell.length_a   1.000
_cell.length_b   1.000
_cell.length_c   1.000
_cell.angle_alpha   90.00
_cell.angle_beta   90.00
_cell.angle_gamma   90.00
#
_symmetry.space_group_name_H-M   'P 1'
#
loop_
_entity.id
_entity.type
_entity.pdbx_description
1 polymer ?
#
loop_
_entity_poly.entity_id
_entity_poly.type
_entity_poly.pdbx_seq_one_letter_code
_entity_poly.pdbx_strand_id
1 'polypeptide(L)'
;MAKGTKYSQEFKYNAWKKRFPSDTPVRRTVLKEKIQKIYDASHQNYGAPKITVELRKSGECVAEKTVENYMRQMGIKAQWVKPYTQTTIDSDLSQKLQNILNEEFNPEHPDAVWCSDITYIWTFEGFVYLTSVMDLYSRKIVSWVLSKTLEASHVVECIEKAKKNRHIKNPLIFHCDRGCQYVSEAFRKATARMIHSYSKKAYPWDNACIESFHALLKREWINRFKIFNYTHAYKLIFEYIEAFYNTVRIHSHCGYLSPNDYEEQYLKKLEITVKDLAS
;
A
#
# COMPACT_ATOMS: atom_id res chain seq x y z
N MET A 1 40.09 -7.58 55.90
CA MET A 1 39.82 -7.85 54.48
C MET A 1 39.29 -9.26 54.37
N ALA A 2 38.02 -9.43 54.04
CA ALA A 2 37.41 -10.75 53.86
C ALA A 2 37.91 -11.38 52.55
N LYS A 3 38.59 -12.52 52.62
CA LYS A 3 39.02 -13.30 51.46
C LYS A 3 37.78 -13.85 50.74
N GLY A 4 37.50 -13.36 49.54
CA GLY A 4 36.41 -13.86 48.71
C GLY A 4 36.58 -15.35 48.44
N THR A 5 35.50 -16.14 48.68
CA THR A 5 35.44 -17.57 48.47
C THR A 5 35.66 -17.91 47.01
N LYS A 6 36.76 -18.59 46.67
CA LYS A 6 37.04 -19.06 45.33
C LYS A 6 36.23 -20.34 45.06
N TYR A 7 35.15 -20.22 44.32
CA TYR A 7 34.38 -21.37 43.85
C TYR A 7 35.06 -22.13 42.69
N SER A 8 34.94 -23.45 42.67
CA SER A 8 35.45 -24.30 41.56
C SER A 8 34.79 -23.93 40.21
N GLN A 9 35.45 -24.23 39.12
CA GLN A 9 34.88 -24.01 37.78
C GLN A 9 33.56 -24.81 37.57
N GLU A 10 33.52 -26.04 38.09
CA GLU A 10 32.36 -26.92 38.05
C GLU A 10 31.17 -26.34 38.85
N PHE A 11 31.43 -25.79 40.05
CA PHE A 11 30.39 -25.10 40.83
C PHE A 11 29.85 -23.86 40.06
N LYS A 12 30.71 -23.09 39.43
CA LYS A 12 30.32 -21.91 38.64
C LYS A 12 29.48 -22.33 37.41
N TYR A 13 29.85 -23.41 36.74
CA TYR A 13 29.14 -23.97 35.60
C TYR A 13 27.75 -24.49 36.00
N ASN A 14 27.66 -25.25 37.11
CA ASN A 14 26.41 -25.80 37.63
C ASN A 14 25.47 -24.71 38.14
N ALA A 15 26.01 -23.66 38.78
CA ALA A 15 25.27 -22.48 39.20
C ALA A 15 24.77 -21.67 37.99
N TRP A 16 25.58 -21.60 36.92
CA TRP A 16 25.17 -20.97 35.67
C TRP A 16 24.06 -21.74 34.95
N LYS A 17 24.15 -23.07 34.90
CA LYS A 17 23.08 -23.94 34.33
C LYS A 17 21.74 -23.80 35.08
N LYS A 18 21.79 -23.56 36.40
CA LYS A 18 20.57 -23.43 37.22
C LYS A 18 20.03 -21.98 37.30
N ARG A 19 20.70 -21.02 36.65
CA ARG A 19 20.21 -19.63 36.64
C ARG A 19 18.90 -19.54 35.84
N PHE A 20 17.89 -18.95 36.44
CA PHE A 20 16.76 -18.45 35.67
C PHE A 20 17.29 -17.46 34.64
N PRO A 21 16.75 -17.49 33.39
CA PRO A 21 17.12 -16.50 32.37
C PRO A 21 16.95 -15.09 32.94
N SER A 22 17.95 -14.22 32.76
CA SER A 22 17.77 -12.80 33.09
C SER A 22 16.67 -12.19 32.24
N ASP A 23 16.06 -11.08 32.67
CA ASP A 23 14.99 -10.38 31.94
C ASP A 23 15.34 -10.09 30.46
N THR A 24 16.62 -9.86 30.16
CA THR A 24 17.08 -9.57 28.81
C THR A 24 16.89 -10.72 27.80
N PRO A 25 17.28 -11.99 28.08
CA PRO A 25 16.99 -13.14 27.19
C PRO A 25 15.49 -13.41 27.05
N VAL A 26 14.72 -13.30 28.15
CA VAL A 26 13.26 -13.49 28.11
C VAL A 26 12.62 -12.43 27.22
N ARG A 27 12.94 -11.16 27.44
CA ARG A 27 12.46 -10.05 26.63
C ARG A 27 12.83 -10.22 25.15
N ARG A 28 14.05 -10.70 24.84
CA ARG A 28 14.48 -11.00 23.46
C ARG A 28 13.59 -12.04 22.80
N THR A 29 13.27 -13.11 23.49
CA THR A 29 12.40 -14.17 22.97
C THR A 29 11.00 -13.63 22.68
N VAL A 30 10.40 -12.93 23.65
CA VAL A 30 9.08 -12.31 23.49
C VAL A 30 9.04 -11.32 22.32
N LEU A 31 10.08 -10.47 22.19
CA LEU A 31 10.14 -9.53 21.05
C LEU A 31 10.27 -10.25 19.71
N LYS A 32 11.06 -11.31 19.62
CA LYS A 32 11.16 -12.11 18.39
C LYS A 32 9.83 -12.76 18.00
N GLU A 33 9.09 -13.31 18.96
CA GLU A 33 7.74 -13.86 18.73
C GLU A 33 6.76 -12.78 18.24
N LYS A 34 6.78 -11.58 18.82
CA LYS A 34 5.96 -10.45 18.36
C LYS A 34 6.35 -10.00 16.97
N ILE A 35 7.65 -9.91 16.67
CA ILE A 35 8.16 -9.60 15.33
C ILE A 35 7.65 -10.63 14.32
N GLN A 36 7.73 -11.92 14.64
CA GLN A 36 7.25 -12.99 13.76
C GLN A 36 5.75 -12.86 13.49
N LYS A 37 4.94 -12.65 14.53
CA LYS A 37 3.48 -12.47 14.39
C LYS A 37 3.13 -11.29 13.47
N ILE A 38 3.77 -10.14 13.64
CA ILE A 38 3.54 -8.96 12.79
C ILE A 38 4.00 -9.22 11.36
N TYR A 39 5.13 -9.89 11.19
CA TYR A 39 5.66 -10.27 9.87
C TYR A 39 4.70 -11.19 9.13
N ASP A 40 4.18 -12.23 9.79
CA ASP A 40 3.22 -13.17 9.22
C ASP A 40 1.87 -12.50 8.92
N ALA A 41 1.35 -11.68 9.85
CA ALA A 41 0.11 -10.93 9.65
C ALA A 41 0.20 -9.94 8.47
N SER A 42 1.39 -9.44 8.17
CA SER A 42 1.63 -8.61 7.00
C SER A 42 1.87 -9.42 5.71
N HIS A 43 1.65 -10.71 5.74
CA HIS A 43 1.98 -11.62 4.65
C HIS A 43 3.45 -11.49 4.21
N GLN A 44 4.37 -11.33 5.16
CA GLN A 44 5.81 -11.19 4.94
C GLN A 44 6.24 -9.90 4.21
N ASN A 45 5.36 -8.89 4.17
CA ASN A 45 5.61 -7.63 3.45
C ASN A 45 6.30 -6.55 4.30
N TYR A 46 6.24 -6.66 5.64
CA TYR A 46 6.79 -5.63 6.50
C TYR A 46 8.27 -5.85 6.79
N GLY A 47 9.07 -4.79 6.57
CA GLY A 47 10.45 -4.69 7.05
C GLY A 47 10.55 -4.07 8.43
N ALA A 48 11.78 -3.93 8.93
CA ALA A 48 12.05 -3.39 10.27
C ALA A 48 11.35 -2.06 10.57
N PRO A 49 11.26 -1.06 9.66
CA PRO A 49 10.57 0.19 9.95
C PRO A 49 9.09 -0.02 10.31
N LYS A 50 8.34 -0.74 9.48
CA LYS A 50 6.90 -0.99 9.71
C LYS A 50 6.65 -1.86 10.93
N ILE A 51 7.43 -2.92 11.12
CA ILE A 51 7.36 -3.80 12.30
C ILE A 51 7.63 -3.00 13.58
N THR A 52 8.59 -2.06 13.55
CA THR A 52 8.88 -1.18 14.68
C THR A 52 7.69 -0.30 15.03
N VAL A 53 7.00 0.23 14.03
CA VAL A 53 5.79 1.04 14.24
C VAL A 53 4.69 0.21 14.92
N GLU A 54 4.42 -1.00 14.42
CA GLU A 54 3.41 -1.89 15.01
C GLU A 54 3.75 -2.32 16.44
N LEU A 55 5.02 -2.62 16.72
CA LEU A 55 5.48 -2.91 18.08
C LEU A 55 5.27 -1.71 19.02
N ARG A 56 5.57 -0.50 18.56
CA ARG A 56 5.35 0.71 19.36
C ARG A 56 3.88 1.00 19.60
N LYS A 57 3.01 0.77 18.62
CA LYS A 57 1.55 0.85 18.80
C LYS A 57 1.05 -0.13 19.88
N SER A 58 1.68 -1.31 19.99
CA SER A 58 1.36 -2.29 21.05
C SER A 58 2.04 -2.01 22.40
N GLY A 59 2.66 -0.83 22.57
CA GLY A 59 3.30 -0.39 23.82
C GLY A 59 4.77 -0.83 23.99
N GLU A 60 5.39 -1.44 22.98
CA GLU A 60 6.79 -1.85 23.08
C GLU A 60 7.75 -0.68 22.85
N CYS A 61 8.65 -0.46 23.80
CA CYS A 61 9.74 0.49 23.63
C CYS A 61 10.94 -0.20 22.97
N VAL A 62 11.04 -0.09 21.64
CA VAL A 62 12.09 -0.74 20.85
C VAL A 62 12.63 0.18 19.76
N ALA A 63 13.95 0.10 19.52
CA ALA A 63 14.61 0.80 18.43
C ALA A 63 14.53 -0.01 17.14
N GLU A 64 14.40 0.67 16.01
CA GLU A 64 14.33 0.03 14.68
C GLU A 64 15.56 -0.87 14.42
N LYS A 65 16.75 -0.41 14.82
CA LYS A 65 17.98 -1.19 14.69
C LYS A 65 17.94 -2.52 15.44
N THR A 66 17.24 -2.56 16.59
CA THR A 66 17.04 -3.80 17.36
C THR A 66 16.14 -4.77 16.60
N VAL A 67 15.05 -4.25 16.01
CA VAL A 67 14.13 -5.04 15.19
C VAL A 67 14.85 -5.58 13.95
N GLU A 68 15.62 -4.76 13.25
CA GLU A 68 16.46 -5.19 12.11
C GLU A 68 17.41 -6.34 12.47
N ASN A 69 18.11 -6.22 13.61
CA ASN A 69 19.01 -7.24 14.08
C ASN A 69 18.29 -8.56 14.43
N TYR A 70 17.10 -8.47 15.03
CA TYR A 70 16.32 -9.67 15.33
C TYR A 70 15.75 -10.32 14.07
N MET A 71 15.26 -9.57 13.12
CA MET A 71 14.84 -10.09 11.82
C MET A 71 15.98 -10.83 11.11
N ARG A 72 17.20 -10.25 11.13
CA ARG A 72 18.40 -10.88 10.56
C ARG A 72 18.75 -12.19 11.28
N GLN A 73 18.69 -12.22 12.62
CA GLN A 73 18.93 -13.44 13.41
C GLN A 73 17.89 -14.54 13.16
N MET A 74 16.65 -14.16 12.83
CA MET A 74 15.55 -15.07 12.51
C MET A 74 15.55 -15.48 11.03
N GLY A 75 16.43 -14.91 10.20
CA GLY A 75 16.50 -15.18 8.76
C GLY A 75 15.33 -14.63 7.95
N ILE A 76 14.54 -13.71 8.52
CA ILE A 76 13.35 -13.13 7.86
C ILE A 76 13.67 -11.79 7.20
N LYS A 77 13.12 -11.58 6.01
CA LYS A 77 13.29 -10.35 5.21
C LYS A 77 11.97 -9.95 4.56
N ALA A 78 11.72 -8.65 4.50
CA ALA A 78 10.61 -8.14 3.68
C ALA A 78 10.80 -8.49 2.21
N GLN A 79 9.70 -8.65 1.49
CA GLN A 79 9.73 -8.89 0.04
C GLN A 79 10.37 -7.70 -0.68
N TRP A 80 11.40 -7.97 -1.46
CA TRP A 80 12.08 -6.98 -2.28
C TRP A 80 12.31 -7.53 -3.69
N VAL A 81 11.94 -6.75 -4.70
CA VAL A 81 12.17 -7.09 -6.12
C VAL A 81 12.86 -5.89 -6.77
N LYS A 82 13.79 -6.13 -7.69
CA LYS A 82 14.44 -5.06 -8.46
C LYS A 82 13.40 -4.23 -9.22
N PRO A 83 13.59 -2.90 -9.32
CA PRO A 83 12.72 -2.04 -10.13
C PRO A 83 12.66 -2.52 -11.59
N TYR A 84 11.47 -2.44 -12.18
CA TYR A 84 11.22 -2.84 -13.56
C TYR A 84 11.58 -1.72 -14.55
N THR A 85 11.94 -2.09 -15.79
CA THR A 85 12.26 -1.15 -16.87
C THR A 85 10.98 -0.77 -17.63
N GLN A 86 10.87 0.50 -17.98
CA GLN A 86 9.69 1.15 -18.56
C GLN A 86 9.52 0.82 -20.05
N THR A 87 8.31 0.53 -20.48
CA THR A 87 7.94 0.39 -21.89
C THR A 87 6.57 1.03 -22.16
N THR A 88 6.55 2.29 -22.57
CA THR A 88 5.33 2.93 -23.11
C THR A 88 5.66 3.57 -24.44
N ILE A 89 4.91 3.19 -25.49
CA ILE A 89 4.93 3.81 -26.84
C ILE A 89 3.72 4.73 -26.95
N ASP A 90 3.96 5.96 -27.35
CA ASP A 90 3.05 7.08 -27.24
C ASP A 90 2.38 7.48 -28.55
N SER A 91 1.13 7.90 -28.53
CA SER A 91 0.41 8.53 -29.62
C SER A 91 0.38 10.05 -29.45
N ASP A 92 0.65 10.79 -30.52
CA ASP A 92 0.84 12.23 -30.53
C ASP A 92 -0.50 13.01 -30.50
N LEU A 93 -1.04 13.25 -29.28
CA LEU A 93 -2.25 14.09 -29.05
C LEU A 93 -1.95 15.27 -28.09
N SER A 94 -0.73 15.80 -28.12
CA SER A 94 -0.10 16.49 -27.02
C SER A 94 -0.60 17.91 -26.65
N GLN A 95 -1.23 18.67 -27.56
CA GLN A 95 -1.48 20.10 -27.30
C GLN A 95 -2.75 20.44 -26.50
N LYS A 96 -3.72 19.49 -26.37
CA LYS A 96 -4.98 19.73 -25.65
C LYS A 96 -5.06 19.10 -24.26
N LEU A 97 -4.10 18.26 -23.90
CA LEU A 97 -4.12 17.51 -22.66
C LEU A 97 -3.20 18.19 -21.65
N GLN A 98 -3.78 18.90 -20.70
CA GLN A 98 -3.02 19.66 -19.68
C GLN A 98 -2.77 18.83 -18.44
N ASN A 99 -1.60 18.98 -17.82
CA ASN A 99 -1.33 18.50 -16.47
C ASN A 99 -1.76 19.57 -15.46
N ILE A 100 -2.95 19.41 -14.90
CA ILE A 100 -3.48 20.33 -13.88
C ILE A 100 -2.96 19.93 -12.50
N LEU A 101 -2.75 18.64 -12.25
CA LEU A 101 -2.29 18.13 -10.96
C LEU A 101 -0.88 18.59 -10.62
N ASN A 102 0.01 18.73 -11.62
CA ASN A 102 1.37 19.25 -11.49
C ASN A 102 2.15 18.69 -10.27
N GLU A 103 2.08 17.39 -10.07
CA GLU A 103 2.74 16.66 -8.96
C GLU A 103 2.22 17.03 -7.54
N GLU A 104 1.09 17.71 -7.41
CA GLU A 104 0.44 17.99 -6.13
C GLU A 104 -0.32 16.76 -5.62
N PHE A 105 0.42 15.72 -5.23
CA PHE A 105 -0.13 14.43 -4.86
C PHE A 105 -0.74 14.36 -3.44
N ASN A 106 -0.82 15.44 -2.71
CA ASN A 106 -1.28 15.46 -1.33
C ASN A 106 -2.50 16.37 -1.16
N PRO A 107 -3.67 16.01 -1.70
CA PRO A 107 -4.89 16.79 -1.52
C PRO A 107 -5.31 16.83 -0.05
N GLU A 108 -6.07 17.87 0.34
CA GLU A 108 -6.44 18.13 1.74
C GLU A 108 -7.60 17.26 2.24
N HIS A 109 -8.40 16.67 1.34
CA HIS A 109 -9.57 15.88 1.68
C HIS A 109 -9.80 14.72 0.71
N PRO A 110 -10.53 13.68 1.13
CA PRO A 110 -10.97 12.60 0.24
C PRO A 110 -11.77 13.14 -0.95
N ASP A 111 -11.69 12.44 -2.07
CA ASP A 111 -12.42 12.76 -3.30
C ASP A 111 -12.09 14.14 -3.92
N ALA A 112 -10.93 14.72 -3.57
CA ALA A 112 -10.43 15.92 -4.26
C ALA A 112 -9.69 15.56 -5.55
N VAL A 113 -8.87 14.51 -5.52
CA VAL A 113 -8.09 14.03 -6.67
C VAL A 113 -8.13 12.52 -6.73
N TRP A 114 -8.59 11.99 -7.84
CA TRP A 114 -8.43 10.58 -8.18
C TRP A 114 -7.40 10.40 -9.28
N CYS A 115 -6.58 9.37 -9.18
CA CYS A 115 -5.72 8.95 -10.28
C CYS A 115 -6.10 7.54 -10.76
N SER A 116 -5.89 7.29 -12.04
CA SER A 116 -6.21 6.01 -12.65
C SER A 116 -5.12 5.57 -13.62
N ASP A 117 -4.90 4.26 -13.66
CA ASP A 117 -3.97 3.63 -14.59
C ASP A 117 -4.36 2.18 -14.83
N ILE A 118 -3.83 1.58 -15.90
CA ILE A 118 -4.03 0.20 -16.28
C ILE A 118 -2.71 -0.55 -16.17
N THR A 119 -2.71 -1.66 -15.42
CA THR A 119 -1.57 -2.56 -15.39
C THR A 119 -1.96 -3.94 -15.91
N TYR A 120 -1.00 -4.68 -16.45
CA TYR A 120 -1.21 -6.04 -16.92
C TYR A 120 -0.63 -7.07 -15.95
N ILE A 121 -1.29 -8.21 -15.87
CA ILE A 121 -0.91 -9.36 -15.06
C ILE A 121 -0.85 -10.59 -15.97
N TRP A 122 0.25 -11.30 -15.91
CA TRP A 122 0.43 -12.53 -16.69
C TRP A 122 -0.28 -13.70 -16.01
N THR A 123 -1.01 -14.48 -16.81
CA THR A 123 -1.57 -15.78 -16.44
C THR A 123 -1.18 -16.83 -17.48
N PHE A 124 -1.32 -18.11 -17.16
CA PHE A 124 -1.06 -19.16 -18.16
C PHE A 124 -2.01 -19.13 -19.35
N GLU A 125 -3.18 -18.47 -19.22
CA GLU A 125 -4.13 -18.26 -20.32
C GLU A 125 -3.87 -16.95 -21.10
N GLY A 126 -2.81 -16.19 -20.76
CA GLY A 126 -2.48 -14.90 -21.36
C GLY A 126 -2.60 -13.73 -20.38
N PHE A 127 -2.44 -12.51 -20.90
CA PHE A 127 -2.55 -11.31 -20.08
C PHE A 127 -3.99 -10.99 -19.69
N VAL A 128 -4.14 -10.53 -18.46
CA VAL A 128 -5.33 -9.83 -17.97
C VAL A 128 -4.93 -8.42 -17.52
N TYR A 129 -5.87 -7.49 -17.61
CA TYR A 129 -5.66 -6.06 -17.45
C TYR A 129 -6.42 -5.56 -16.23
N LEU A 130 -5.71 -4.96 -15.30
CA LEU A 130 -6.29 -4.36 -14.11
C LEU A 130 -6.33 -2.85 -14.26
N THR A 131 -7.53 -2.30 -14.38
CA THR A 131 -7.79 -0.86 -14.26
C THR A 131 -8.06 -0.55 -12.80
N SER A 132 -7.42 0.48 -12.26
CA SER A 132 -7.60 0.91 -10.87
C SER A 132 -7.86 2.41 -10.78
N VAL A 133 -8.71 2.82 -9.86
CA VAL A 133 -8.92 4.22 -9.46
C VAL A 133 -8.51 4.38 -8.01
N MET A 134 -7.59 5.29 -7.75
CA MET A 134 -7.05 5.60 -6.42
C MET A 134 -7.41 7.01 -6.00
N ASP A 135 -7.86 7.18 -4.78
CA ASP A 135 -7.97 8.48 -4.12
C ASP A 135 -6.59 8.92 -3.60
N LEU A 136 -6.10 10.07 -4.03
CA LEU A 136 -4.78 10.55 -3.65
C LEU A 136 -4.70 11.03 -2.20
N TYR A 137 -5.81 11.37 -1.54
CA TYR A 137 -5.79 11.73 -0.13
C TYR A 137 -5.34 10.56 0.76
N SER A 138 -5.99 9.42 0.60
CA SER A 138 -5.80 8.25 1.46
C SER A 138 -4.95 7.15 0.81
N ARG A 139 -4.64 7.26 -0.48
CA ARG A 139 -4.07 6.17 -1.30
C ARG A 139 -5.01 4.96 -1.42
N LYS A 140 -6.27 5.11 -1.08
CA LYS A 140 -7.29 4.06 -1.16
C LYS A 140 -7.61 3.73 -2.60
N ILE A 141 -7.70 2.45 -2.92
CA ILE A 141 -8.27 1.99 -4.18
C ILE A 141 -9.79 2.05 -4.05
N VAL A 142 -10.37 3.05 -4.72
CA VAL A 142 -11.81 3.35 -4.65
C VAL A 142 -12.60 2.36 -5.51
N SER A 143 -12.02 1.95 -6.63
CA SER A 143 -12.58 0.92 -7.49
C SER A 143 -11.48 0.26 -8.33
N TRP A 144 -11.80 -0.91 -8.82
CA TRP A 144 -10.98 -1.64 -9.78
C TRP A 144 -11.82 -2.56 -10.65
N VAL A 145 -11.30 -2.84 -11.85
CA VAL A 145 -11.88 -3.77 -12.82
C VAL A 145 -10.76 -4.61 -13.40
N LEU A 146 -10.93 -5.93 -13.37
CA LEU A 146 -10.07 -6.86 -14.09
C LEU A 146 -10.76 -7.26 -15.39
N SER A 147 -10.04 -7.27 -16.51
CA SER A 147 -10.55 -7.59 -17.81
C SER A 147 -9.60 -8.49 -18.62
N LYS A 148 -10.13 -9.17 -19.63
CA LYS A 148 -9.33 -9.96 -20.59
C LYS A 148 -8.87 -9.12 -21.79
N THR A 149 -9.44 -7.94 -21.97
CA THR A 149 -9.14 -7.03 -23.09
C THR A 149 -8.78 -5.65 -22.59
N LEU A 150 -8.08 -4.89 -23.41
CA LEU A 150 -7.63 -3.52 -23.09
C LEU A 150 -8.56 -2.48 -23.75
N GLU A 151 -9.85 -2.52 -23.40
CA GLU A 151 -10.87 -1.64 -23.97
C GLU A 151 -11.21 -0.45 -23.07
N ALA A 152 -11.59 0.67 -23.67
CA ALA A 152 -12.04 1.86 -22.93
C ALA A 152 -13.31 1.61 -22.08
N SER A 153 -14.12 0.64 -22.45
CA SER A 153 -15.32 0.20 -21.72
C SER A 153 -15.00 -0.21 -20.29
N HIS A 154 -13.85 -0.88 -20.05
CA HIS A 154 -13.43 -1.31 -18.71
C HIS A 154 -12.95 -0.15 -17.83
N VAL A 155 -12.37 0.88 -18.45
CA VAL A 155 -12.03 2.14 -17.74
C VAL A 155 -13.33 2.85 -17.32
N VAL A 156 -14.29 2.96 -18.21
CA VAL A 156 -15.61 3.54 -17.92
C VAL A 156 -16.31 2.76 -16.81
N GLU A 157 -16.33 1.44 -16.88
CA GLU A 157 -16.89 0.58 -15.83
C GLU A 157 -16.23 0.84 -14.47
N CYS A 158 -14.91 0.96 -14.44
CA CYS A 158 -14.16 1.24 -13.23
C CYS A 158 -14.53 2.61 -12.63
N ILE A 159 -14.67 3.64 -13.47
CA ILE A 159 -15.09 4.98 -13.06
C ILE A 159 -16.52 4.99 -12.52
N GLU A 160 -17.45 4.32 -13.20
CA GLU A 160 -18.83 4.25 -12.74
C GLU A 160 -18.96 3.48 -11.42
N LYS A 161 -18.16 2.43 -11.20
CA LYS A 161 -18.03 1.78 -9.88
C LYS A 161 -17.49 2.75 -8.82
N ALA A 162 -16.44 3.51 -9.13
CA ALA A 162 -15.90 4.52 -8.21
C ALA A 162 -16.97 5.54 -7.80
N LYS A 163 -17.72 6.07 -8.75
CA LYS A 163 -18.82 7.02 -8.48
C LYS A 163 -19.93 6.44 -7.60
N LYS A 164 -20.25 5.15 -7.75
CA LYS A 164 -21.23 4.46 -6.91
C LYS A 164 -20.72 4.26 -5.48
N ASN A 165 -19.42 4.03 -5.33
CA ASN A 165 -18.78 3.81 -4.03
C ASN A 165 -18.56 5.13 -3.26
N ARG A 166 -18.67 6.29 -3.94
CA ARG A 166 -18.32 7.60 -3.38
C ARG A 166 -19.44 8.62 -3.61
N HIS A 167 -19.66 9.47 -2.61
CA HIS A 167 -20.58 10.60 -2.71
C HIS A 167 -19.80 11.87 -3.04
N ILE A 168 -19.49 12.06 -4.32
CA ILE A 168 -18.70 13.20 -4.80
C ILE A 168 -19.55 14.48 -4.69
N LYS A 169 -19.20 15.38 -3.76
CA LYS A 169 -19.90 16.65 -3.53
C LYS A 169 -19.16 17.84 -4.13
N ASN A 170 -17.83 17.77 -4.18
CA ASN A 170 -16.95 18.86 -4.61
C ASN A 170 -16.40 18.59 -6.00
N PRO A 171 -15.84 19.59 -6.69
CA PRO A 171 -15.09 19.37 -7.93
C PRO A 171 -13.98 18.36 -7.70
N LEU A 172 -13.94 17.33 -8.54
CA LEU A 172 -12.97 16.25 -8.48
C LEU A 172 -12.00 16.35 -9.66
N ILE A 173 -10.71 16.38 -9.40
CA ILE A 173 -9.68 16.24 -10.43
C ILE A 173 -9.49 14.75 -10.71
N PHE A 174 -9.61 14.36 -11.97
CA PHE A 174 -9.32 13.01 -12.44
C PHE A 174 -8.02 13.01 -13.24
N HIS A 175 -6.96 12.45 -12.66
CA HIS A 175 -5.63 12.37 -13.27
C HIS A 175 -5.35 10.99 -13.85
N CYS A 176 -4.83 10.94 -15.07
CA CYS A 176 -4.48 9.70 -15.77
C CYS A 176 -3.36 9.93 -16.78
N ASP A 177 -2.87 8.85 -17.36
CA ASP A 177 -1.96 8.91 -18.49
C ASP A 177 -2.69 9.34 -19.77
N ARG A 178 -1.96 9.39 -20.91
CA ARG A 178 -2.51 9.73 -22.23
C ARG A 178 -2.86 8.49 -23.04
N GLY A 179 -3.08 7.35 -22.41
CA GLY A 179 -3.50 6.13 -23.09
C GLY A 179 -4.80 6.33 -23.89
N CYS A 180 -4.95 5.63 -25.01
CA CYS A 180 -6.13 5.78 -25.89
C CYS A 180 -7.46 5.53 -25.16
N GLN A 181 -7.47 4.75 -24.09
CA GLN A 181 -8.61 4.50 -23.23
C GLN A 181 -9.09 5.77 -22.54
N TYR A 182 -8.16 6.60 -22.04
CA TYR A 182 -8.42 7.83 -21.27
C TYR A 182 -8.68 9.07 -22.14
N VAL A 183 -8.49 8.97 -23.45
CA VAL A 183 -8.85 10.03 -24.41
C VAL A 183 -10.08 9.70 -25.24
N SER A 184 -10.71 8.54 -24.99
CA SER A 184 -11.90 8.08 -25.71
C SER A 184 -13.12 8.96 -25.42
N GLU A 185 -14.09 8.99 -26.35
CA GLU A 185 -15.36 9.70 -26.16
C GLU A 185 -16.16 9.14 -24.99
N ALA A 186 -16.15 7.81 -24.82
CA ALA A 186 -16.82 7.12 -23.72
C ALA A 186 -16.27 7.56 -22.36
N PHE A 187 -14.94 7.65 -22.22
CA PHE A 187 -14.29 8.17 -21.03
C PHE A 187 -14.68 9.63 -20.76
N ARG A 188 -14.65 10.51 -21.77
CA ARG A 188 -15.03 11.92 -21.62
C ARG A 188 -16.48 12.08 -21.16
N LYS A 189 -17.40 11.27 -21.69
CA LYS A 189 -18.80 11.25 -21.23
C LYS A 189 -18.92 10.79 -19.78
N ALA A 190 -18.22 9.72 -19.41
CA ALA A 190 -18.24 9.20 -18.03
C ALA A 190 -17.66 10.19 -17.00
N THR A 191 -16.72 11.04 -17.39
CA THR A 191 -16.03 12.00 -16.52
C THR A 191 -16.42 13.46 -16.78
N ALA A 192 -17.54 13.72 -17.44
CA ALA A 192 -17.95 15.07 -17.90
C ALA A 192 -18.09 16.11 -16.75
N ARG A 193 -18.29 15.66 -15.50
CA ARG A 193 -18.38 16.53 -14.30
C ARG A 193 -17.08 16.60 -13.52
N MET A 194 -16.00 16.01 -14.02
CA MET A 194 -14.68 16.00 -13.41
C MET A 194 -13.73 16.92 -14.15
N ILE A 195 -12.73 17.41 -13.47
CA ILE A 195 -11.64 18.21 -14.05
C ILE A 195 -10.57 17.23 -14.53
N HIS A 196 -10.33 17.16 -15.83
CA HIS A 196 -9.35 16.24 -16.38
C HIS A 196 -7.93 16.78 -16.24
N SER A 197 -7.04 15.94 -15.72
CA SER A 197 -5.61 16.18 -15.67
C SER A 197 -4.87 15.00 -16.30
N TYR A 198 -3.86 15.29 -17.12
CA TYR A 198 -3.12 14.27 -17.85
C TYR A 198 -1.62 14.38 -17.58
N SER A 199 -0.98 13.24 -17.36
CA SER A 199 0.47 13.16 -17.20
C SER A 199 1.19 13.79 -18.40
N LYS A 200 2.34 14.42 -18.14
CA LYS A 200 3.23 14.89 -19.22
C LYS A 200 3.76 13.70 -20.01
N LYS A 201 3.99 13.94 -21.32
CA LYS A 201 4.54 12.90 -22.20
C LYS A 201 5.90 12.44 -21.71
N ALA A 202 6.11 11.11 -21.66
CA ALA A 202 7.39 10.50 -21.22
C ALA A 202 7.87 10.95 -19.84
N TYR A 203 6.97 11.34 -18.93
CA TYR A 203 7.30 11.77 -17.58
C TYR A 203 6.58 10.92 -16.52
N PRO A 204 7.18 9.78 -16.12
CA PRO A 204 6.56 8.81 -15.22
C PRO A 204 6.18 9.36 -13.85
N TRP A 205 6.89 10.39 -13.39
CA TRP A 205 6.66 10.98 -12.07
C TRP A 205 5.25 11.55 -11.90
N ASP A 206 4.61 11.99 -12.99
CA ASP A 206 3.26 12.55 -12.96
C ASP A 206 2.18 11.55 -12.52
N ASN A 207 2.39 10.23 -12.70
CA ASN A 207 1.44 9.19 -12.28
C ASN A 207 2.02 8.24 -11.21
N ALA A 208 3.07 8.71 -10.51
CA ALA A 208 3.88 7.90 -9.61
C ALA A 208 3.08 7.21 -8.49
N CYS A 209 1.98 7.80 -8.00
CA CYS A 209 1.20 7.24 -6.91
C CYS A 209 0.52 5.92 -7.30
N ILE A 210 -0.17 5.87 -8.44
CA ILE A 210 -0.85 4.64 -8.87
C ILE A 210 0.13 3.62 -9.46
N GLU A 211 1.20 4.08 -10.13
CA GLU A 211 2.29 3.19 -10.57
C GLU A 211 2.95 2.50 -9.36
N SER A 212 3.19 3.25 -8.28
CA SER A 212 3.69 2.69 -7.03
C SER A 212 2.75 1.64 -6.45
N PHE A 213 1.43 1.88 -6.47
CA PHE A 213 0.44 0.88 -6.06
C PHE A 213 0.53 -0.39 -6.91
N HIS A 214 0.57 -0.27 -8.22
CA HIS A 214 0.70 -1.43 -9.12
C HIS A 214 2.01 -2.20 -8.87
N ALA A 215 3.10 -1.50 -8.62
CA ALA A 215 4.37 -2.13 -8.25
C ALA A 215 4.27 -2.85 -6.90
N LEU A 216 3.57 -2.28 -5.92
CA LEU A 216 3.31 -2.91 -4.62
C LEU A 216 2.45 -4.17 -4.77
N LEU A 217 1.32 -4.09 -5.47
CA LEU A 217 0.45 -5.24 -5.76
C LEU A 217 1.25 -6.40 -6.38
N LYS A 218 2.04 -6.12 -7.40
CA LYS A 218 2.85 -7.14 -8.07
C LYS A 218 3.91 -7.72 -7.13
N ARG A 219 4.65 -6.88 -6.42
CA ARG A 219 5.74 -7.28 -5.53
C ARG A 219 5.26 -8.01 -4.28
N GLU A 220 4.24 -7.46 -3.62
CA GLU A 220 3.78 -7.94 -2.33
C GLU A 220 2.85 -9.15 -2.44
N TRP A 221 2.26 -9.37 -3.64
CA TRP A 221 1.23 -10.40 -3.78
C TRP A 221 1.36 -11.20 -5.08
N ILE A 222 1.12 -10.60 -6.23
CA ILE A 222 0.94 -11.29 -7.51
C ILE A 222 2.15 -12.16 -7.88
N ASN A 223 3.36 -11.64 -7.76
CA ASN A 223 4.59 -12.35 -8.16
C ASN A 223 4.94 -13.57 -7.28
N ARG A 224 4.16 -13.84 -6.21
CA ARG A 224 4.31 -15.01 -5.35
C ARG A 224 3.59 -16.23 -5.89
N PHE A 225 2.69 -16.05 -6.85
CA PHE A 225 1.80 -17.09 -7.34
C PHE A 225 2.04 -17.39 -8.82
N LYS A 226 1.87 -18.66 -9.17
CA LYS A 226 1.67 -19.08 -10.56
C LYS A 226 0.18 -18.92 -10.87
N ILE A 227 -0.17 -17.91 -11.63
CA ILE A 227 -1.56 -17.54 -11.88
C ILE A 227 -2.06 -18.33 -13.10
N PHE A 228 -3.04 -19.20 -12.90
CA PHE A 228 -3.51 -20.10 -13.94
C PHE A 228 -4.41 -19.41 -14.96
N ASN A 229 -5.37 -18.61 -14.50
CA ASN A 229 -6.41 -18.03 -15.35
C ASN A 229 -6.96 -16.73 -14.75
N TYR A 230 -7.94 -16.14 -15.47
CA TYR A 230 -8.63 -14.92 -15.03
C TYR A 230 -9.25 -15.04 -13.62
N THR A 231 -9.95 -16.12 -13.32
CA THR A 231 -10.62 -16.30 -12.03
C THR A 231 -9.61 -16.35 -10.87
N HIS A 232 -8.47 -17.00 -11.08
CA HIS A 232 -7.41 -17.03 -10.10
C HIS A 232 -6.79 -15.64 -9.90
N ALA A 233 -6.53 -14.91 -11.00
CA ALA A 233 -6.06 -13.52 -10.93
C ALA A 233 -7.04 -12.62 -10.18
N TYR A 234 -8.35 -12.73 -10.49
CA TYR A 234 -9.40 -11.95 -9.84
C TYR A 234 -9.41 -12.17 -8.32
N LYS A 235 -9.35 -13.43 -7.88
CA LYS A 235 -9.32 -13.79 -6.45
C LYS A 235 -8.12 -13.14 -5.75
N LEU A 236 -6.92 -13.28 -6.31
CA LEU A 236 -5.71 -12.71 -5.72
C LEU A 236 -5.75 -11.18 -5.64
N ILE A 237 -6.28 -10.52 -6.67
CA ILE A 237 -6.44 -9.06 -6.69
C ILE A 237 -7.45 -8.61 -5.64
N PHE A 238 -8.59 -9.30 -5.55
CA PHE A 238 -9.62 -9.02 -4.55
C PHE A 238 -9.05 -9.16 -3.13
N GLU A 239 -8.38 -10.26 -2.82
CA GLU A 239 -7.74 -10.49 -1.52
C GLU A 239 -6.73 -9.38 -1.19
N TYR A 240 -5.91 -8.99 -2.17
CA TYR A 240 -4.94 -7.93 -1.93
C TYR A 240 -5.59 -6.57 -1.73
N ILE A 241 -6.49 -6.15 -2.59
CA ILE A 241 -7.05 -4.79 -2.54
C ILE A 241 -8.04 -4.64 -1.38
N GLU A 242 -9.03 -5.54 -1.30
CA GLU A 242 -10.14 -5.38 -0.36
C GLU A 242 -9.80 -5.87 1.04
N ALA A 243 -9.14 -7.03 1.15
CA ALA A 243 -8.88 -7.62 2.46
C ALA A 243 -7.56 -7.17 3.09
N PHE A 244 -6.60 -6.66 2.31
CA PHE A 244 -5.29 -6.29 2.85
C PHE A 244 -4.92 -4.83 2.61
N TYR A 245 -4.86 -4.37 1.34
CA TYR A 245 -4.32 -3.05 1.01
C TYR A 245 -5.13 -1.90 1.60
N ASN A 246 -6.45 -1.91 1.41
CA ASN A 246 -7.33 -0.84 1.88
C ASN A 246 -7.58 -0.92 3.40
N THR A 247 -7.52 -2.12 4.01
CA THR A 247 -8.02 -2.37 5.37
C THR A 247 -6.93 -2.58 6.42
N VAL A 248 -5.83 -3.21 6.05
CA VAL A 248 -4.79 -3.68 7.01
C VAL A 248 -3.43 -3.05 6.72
N ARG A 249 -3.11 -2.87 5.44
CA ARG A 249 -1.79 -2.43 5.04
C ARG A 249 -1.51 -0.98 5.46
N ILE A 250 -0.53 -0.79 6.33
CA ILE A 250 -0.15 0.56 6.78
C ILE A 250 0.67 1.30 5.71
N HIS A 251 0.40 2.60 5.59
CA HIS A 251 1.05 3.52 4.67
C HIS A 251 1.75 4.64 5.41
N SER A 252 3.02 4.92 5.07
CA SER A 252 3.75 6.05 5.65
C SER A 252 3.09 7.39 5.35
N HIS A 253 2.53 7.57 4.13
CA HIS A 253 1.76 8.75 3.76
C HIS A 253 0.55 8.99 4.69
N CYS A 254 -0.12 7.92 5.11
CA CYS A 254 -1.29 7.97 6.00
C CYS A 254 -0.90 7.94 7.49
N GLY A 255 0.30 8.37 7.86
CA GLY A 255 0.76 8.29 9.25
C GLY A 255 0.81 6.87 9.79
N TYR A 256 1.09 5.89 8.94
CA TYR A 256 1.07 4.46 9.26
C TYR A 256 -0.31 3.94 9.70
N LEU A 257 -1.36 4.51 9.15
CA LEU A 257 -2.72 3.96 9.16
C LEU A 257 -2.97 3.18 7.85
N SER A 258 -4.02 2.36 7.84
CA SER A 258 -4.54 1.85 6.58
C SER A 258 -5.27 2.96 5.82
N PRO A 259 -5.47 2.84 4.49
CA PRO A 259 -6.28 3.79 3.74
C PRO A 259 -7.69 4.01 4.32
N ASN A 260 -8.35 2.95 4.76
CA ASN A 260 -9.68 3.02 5.38
C ASN A 260 -9.64 3.79 6.71
N ASP A 261 -8.72 3.44 7.60
CA ASP A 261 -8.60 4.08 8.92
C ASP A 261 -8.23 5.57 8.78
N TYR A 262 -7.43 5.91 7.77
CA TYR A 262 -7.05 7.30 7.51
C TYR A 262 -8.24 8.14 7.05
N GLU A 263 -9.11 7.62 6.18
CA GLU A 263 -10.35 8.28 5.79
C GLU A 263 -11.35 8.37 6.96
N GLU A 264 -11.49 7.31 7.76
CA GLU A 264 -12.34 7.32 8.94
C GLU A 264 -11.91 8.38 9.96
N GLN A 265 -10.60 8.54 10.15
CA GLN A 265 -10.07 9.60 11.02
C GLN A 265 -10.42 11.01 10.51
N TYR A 266 -10.40 11.22 9.19
CA TYR A 266 -10.81 12.49 8.59
C TYR A 266 -12.30 12.78 8.84
N LEU A 267 -13.16 11.79 8.62
CA LEU A 267 -14.61 11.93 8.84
C LEU A 267 -14.94 12.25 10.31
N LYS A 268 -14.30 11.56 11.25
CA LYS A 268 -14.46 11.84 12.70
C LYS A 268 -14.06 13.27 13.06
N LYS A 269 -12.97 13.79 12.49
CA LYS A 269 -12.56 15.19 12.71
C LYS A 269 -13.59 16.18 12.18
N LEU A 270 -14.15 15.93 11.00
CA LEU A 270 -15.22 16.78 10.44
C LEU A 270 -16.46 16.79 11.32
N GLU A 271 -16.90 15.65 11.85
CA GLU A 271 -18.06 15.55 12.73
C GLU A 271 -17.88 16.34 14.04
N ILE A 272 -16.67 16.32 14.61
CA ILE A 272 -16.33 17.10 15.81
C ILE A 272 -16.39 18.60 15.48
N THR A 273 -15.72 19.02 14.41
CA THR A 273 -15.70 20.43 14.00
C THR A 273 -17.12 20.97 13.73
N VAL A 274 -17.99 20.18 13.10
CA VAL A 274 -19.38 20.58 12.85
C VAL A 274 -20.18 20.71 14.15
N LYS A 275 -19.96 19.84 15.14
CA LYS A 275 -20.62 19.92 16.46
C LYS A 275 -20.17 21.14 17.24
N ASP A 276 -18.86 21.45 17.21
CA ASP A 276 -18.30 22.62 17.91
C ASP A 276 -18.76 23.95 17.31
N LEU A 277 -19.06 23.98 15.99
CA LEU A 277 -19.60 25.17 15.31
C LEU A 277 -21.13 25.34 15.53
N ALA A 278 -21.82 24.29 15.96
CA ALA A 278 -23.24 24.30 16.20
C ALA A 278 -23.65 24.53 17.69
N SER A 279 -22.66 24.54 18.58
CA SER A 279 -22.77 24.81 20.01
C SER A 279 -22.44 26.27 20.33
#